data_14176582d819fa43b9f255ec96e27350
#
_entry.id   14176582d819fa43b9f255ec96e27350
#
_cell.length_a   1.000
_cell.length_b   1.000
_cell.length_c   1.000
_cell.angle_alpha   90.00
_cell.angle_beta   90.00
_cell.angle_gamma   90.00
#
_symmetry.space_group_name_H-M   'P 1'
#
loop_
_entity.id
_entity.type
_entity.pdbx_description
1 polymer ?
#
loop_
_entity_poly.entity_id
_entity_poly.type
_entity_poly.pdbx_seq_one_letter_code
_entity_poly.pdbx_strand_id
1 'polypeptide(L)'
;MSFPAMRNGVATFLMGAGLALGSGQTAHAQDSVTVKQFDDGGIYEGTFRNGRQHGTGTYRLPNGYEYTGDWIDGEIQGEGTARFPNGSIYSGQFLRGQPEGEGRIIFADGSQYEGDWVDGKITGQGVATYVDGSMYQGGFINAQKHGKGVLQRANGFVYDGDWLGGLEDGVAAITYPDGSIYEGTMSR
;
A
#
# COMPACT_ATOMS: atom_id res chain seq x y z
N MET A 1 -6.83 -1.76 8.18
CA MET A 1 -7.37 -2.14 6.85
C MET A 1 -7.13 -3.63 6.69
N SER A 2 -8.13 -4.39 6.22
CA SER A 2 -7.92 -5.81 5.92
C SER A 2 -7.77 -5.95 4.42
N PHE A 3 -6.68 -6.55 3.98
CA PHE A 3 -6.49 -6.93 2.58
C PHE A 3 -7.31 -8.19 2.30
N PRO A 4 -8.04 -8.27 1.16
CA PRO A 4 -8.82 -9.45 0.84
C PRO A 4 -7.91 -10.66 0.62
N ALA A 5 -8.20 -11.78 1.30
CA ALA A 5 -7.51 -13.04 1.06
C ALA A 5 -7.96 -13.62 -0.30
N MET A 6 -7.01 -13.91 -1.18
CA MET A 6 -7.30 -14.57 -2.45
C MET A 6 -7.55 -16.05 -2.24
N ARG A 7 -8.74 -16.54 -2.62
CA ARG A 7 -9.07 -17.98 -2.69
C ARG A 7 -8.79 -18.49 -4.09
N ASN A 8 -7.91 -19.48 -4.21
CA ASN A 8 -7.61 -20.16 -5.46
C ASN A 8 -8.78 -21.08 -5.86
N GLY A 9 -9.65 -20.60 -6.76
CA GLY A 9 -10.68 -21.38 -7.43
C GLY A 9 -10.35 -21.49 -8.91
N VAL A 10 -10.39 -22.72 -9.45
CA VAL A 10 -10.07 -23.00 -10.85
C VAL A 10 -11.37 -23.09 -11.65
N ALA A 11 -11.64 -22.13 -12.52
CA ALA A 11 -12.60 -22.28 -13.62
C ALA A 11 -11.92 -21.93 -14.95
N THR A 12 -11.92 -22.90 -15.86
CA THR A 12 -11.29 -22.82 -17.18
C THR A 12 -12.34 -22.47 -18.22
N PHE A 13 -12.16 -21.38 -18.95
CA PHE A 13 -12.82 -21.18 -20.26
C PHE A 13 -11.74 -20.85 -21.31
N LEU A 14 -11.62 -21.79 -22.27
CA LEU A 14 -10.81 -21.67 -23.48
C LEU A 14 -11.66 -21.11 -24.63
N MET A 15 -11.19 -20.05 -25.29
CA MET A 15 -11.51 -19.76 -26.70
C MET A 15 -10.24 -19.20 -27.31
N GLY A 16 -9.75 -19.63 -28.35
CA GLY A 16 -9.99 -20.21 -29.61
C GLY A 16 -8.75 -20.06 -30.49
N ALA A 17 -8.34 -21.10 -31.15
CA ALA A 17 -7.13 -21.26 -31.94
C ALA A 17 -7.14 -20.49 -33.25
N GLY A 18 -6.00 -19.88 -33.63
CA GLY A 18 -5.65 -19.52 -34.98
C GLY A 18 -4.31 -20.14 -35.34
N LEU A 19 -4.30 -21.14 -36.25
CA LEU A 19 -3.07 -21.68 -36.84
C LEU A 19 -2.50 -20.72 -37.88
N ALA A 20 -1.21 -20.38 -37.76
CA ALA A 20 -0.39 -19.91 -38.87
C ALA A 20 0.95 -20.63 -38.83
N LEU A 21 1.23 -21.40 -39.87
CA LEU A 21 2.52 -22.02 -40.16
C LEU A 21 3.47 -21.01 -40.79
N GLY A 22 4.71 -20.90 -40.30
CA GLY A 22 5.75 -20.11 -40.97
C GLY A 22 7.05 -19.92 -40.18
N SER A 23 8.08 -20.68 -40.56
CA SER A 23 9.55 -20.44 -40.49
C SER A 23 10.19 -19.90 -39.20
N GLY A 24 11.12 -20.72 -38.70
CA GLY A 24 11.99 -20.52 -37.55
C GLY A 24 12.56 -19.13 -37.32
N GLN A 25 12.05 -18.49 -36.34
CA GLN A 25 12.72 -17.52 -35.49
C GLN A 25 12.47 -17.97 -34.04
N THR A 26 13.51 -18.00 -33.21
CA THR A 26 13.36 -18.13 -31.77
C THR A 26 12.59 -16.91 -31.28
N ALA A 27 11.26 -16.97 -31.39
CA ALA A 27 10.38 -16.02 -30.75
C ALA A 27 10.60 -16.20 -29.24
N HIS A 28 11.19 -15.22 -28.58
CA HIS A 28 10.88 -14.99 -27.18
C HIS A 28 9.34 -14.95 -27.13
N ALA A 29 8.73 -15.95 -26.49
CA ALA A 29 7.28 -15.93 -26.25
C ALA A 29 7.01 -14.62 -25.49
N GLN A 30 6.45 -13.64 -26.19
CA GLN A 30 5.84 -12.50 -25.52
C GLN A 30 4.71 -13.11 -24.68
N ASP A 31 4.83 -13.01 -23.36
CA ASP A 31 3.78 -13.42 -22.43
C ASP A 31 2.52 -12.68 -22.86
N SER A 32 1.58 -13.39 -23.49
CA SER A 32 0.36 -12.78 -23.99
C SER A 32 -0.51 -12.39 -22.82
N VAL A 33 -0.99 -11.15 -22.81
CA VAL A 33 -1.98 -10.67 -21.83
C VAL A 33 -3.26 -11.48 -22.01
N THR A 34 -3.76 -12.04 -20.95
CA THR A 34 -4.98 -12.86 -20.92
C THR A 34 -5.94 -12.31 -19.88
N VAL A 35 -7.23 -12.35 -20.19
CA VAL A 35 -8.29 -12.01 -19.23
C VAL A 35 -8.87 -13.31 -18.67
N LYS A 36 -8.97 -13.39 -17.34
CA LYS A 36 -9.55 -14.54 -16.64
C LYS A 36 -10.49 -14.07 -15.54
N GLN A 37 -11.70 -14.65 -15.51
CA GLN A 37 -12.64 -14.46 -14.41
C GLN A 37 -12.52 -15.64 -13.43
N PHE A 38 -12.63 -15.32 -12.12
CA PHE A 38 -12.59 -16.27 -11.01
C PHE A 38 -13.96 -16.44 -10.37
N ASP A 39 -14.12 -17.51 -9.56
CA ASP A 39 -15.40 -17.88 -8.94
C ASP A 39 -15.93 -16.85 -7.92
N ASP A 40 -15.04 -16.02 -7.36
CA ASP A 40 -15.38 -14.89 -6.48
C ASP A 40 -15.88 -13.64 -7.24
N GLY A 41 -16.00 -13.75 -8.57
CA GLY A 41 -16.35 -12.65 -9.47
C GLY A 41 -15.17 -11.74 -9.81
N GLY A 42 -13.98 -12.04 -9.32
CA GLY A 42 -12.75 -11.31 -9.62
C GLY A 42 -12.35 -11.49 -11.09
N ILE A 43 -11.82 -10.42 -11.70
CA ILE A 43 -11.31 -10.43 -13.07
C ILE A 43 -9.83 -10.06 -13.01
N TYR A 44 -8.99 -10.93 -13.54
CA TYR A 44 -7.56 -10.67 -13.75
C TYR A 44 -7.29 -10.43 -15.24
N GLU A 45 -6.53 -9.40 -15.54
CA GLU A 45 -6.01 -9.07 -16.86
C GLU A 45 -4.50 -8.91 -16.75
N GLY A 46 -3.74 -9.82 -17.36
CA GLY A 46 -2.28 -9.82 -17.23
C GLY A 46 -1.65 -11.07 -17.81
N THR A 47 -0.39 -11.29 -17.46
CA THR A 47 0.38 -12.44 -17.93
C THR A 47 0.24 -13.64 -17.00
N PHE A 48 0.43 -14.85 -17.54
CA PHE A 48 0.36 -16.11 -16.83
C PHE A 48 1.60 -16.97 -17.09
N ARG A 49 2.09 -17.61 -16.05
CA ARG A 49 3.11 -18.67 -16.15
C ARG A 49 2.59 -19.94 -15.48
N ASN A 50 2.63 -21.06 -16.19
CA ASN A 50 2.14 -22.36 -15.67
C ASN A 50 0.69 -22.28 -15.11
N GLY A 51 -0.18 -21.48 -15.74
CA GLY A 51 -1.59 -21.33 -15.34
C GLY A 51 -1.83 -20.43 -14.10
N ARG A 52 -0.80 -19.80 -13.57
CA ARG A 52 -0.89 -18.84 -12.44
C ARG A 52 -0.54 -17.44 -12.93
N GLN A 53 -1.12 -16.40 -12.28
CA GLN A 53 -0.77 -15.00 -12.52
C GLN A 53 0.74 -14.85 -12.31
N HIS A 54 1.42 -14.17 -13.25
CA HIS A 54 2.85 -13.95 -13.18
C HIS A 54 3.23 -12.74 -14.03
N GLY A 55 4.32 -12.03 -13.65
CA GLY A 55 4.69 -10.78 -14.29
C GLY A 55 3.79 -9.63 -13.84
N THR A 56 3.25 -8.84 -14.77
CA THR A 56 2.39 -7.71 -14.44
C THR A 56 0.93 -8.00 -14.79
N GLY A 57 0.02 -7.46 -13.98
CA GLY A 57 -1.42 -7.60 -14.23
C GLY A 57 -2.29 -6.78 -13.31
N THR A 58 -3.55 -6.66 -13.72
CA THR A 58 -4.60 -5.96 -12.97
C THR A 58 -5.65 -6.96 -12.50
N TYR A 59 -5.98 -6.92 -11.22
CA TYR A 59 -7.06 -7.71 -10.62
C TYR A 59 -8.15 -6.81 -10.06
N ARG A 60 -9.39 -7.07 -10.43
CA ARG A 60 -10.57 -6.30 -10.03
C ARG A 60 -11.58 -7.19 -9.37
N LEU A 61 -12.07 -6.77 -8.19
CA LEU A 61 -13.18 -7.42 -7.49
C LEU A 61 -14.49 -6.64 -7.67
N PRO A 62 -15.66 -7.31 -7.60
CA PRO A 62 -16.96 -6.66 -7.70
C PRO A 62 -17.25 -5.61 -6.63
N ASN A 63 -16.56 -5.70 -5.48
CA ASN A 63 -16.70 -4.73 -4.39
C ASN A 63 -15.96 -3.41 -4.63
N GLY A 64 -15.28 -3.24 -5.79
CA GLY A 64 -14.51 -2.05 -6.14
C GLY A 64 -13.03 -2.09 -5.73
N TYR A 65 -12.53 -3.19 -5.16
CA TYR A 65 -11.09 -3.39 -5.00
C TYR A 65 -10.43 -3.58 -6.36
N GLU A 66 -9.32 -2.87 -6.61
CA GLU A 66 -8.48 -3.04 -7.78
C GLU A 66 -7.01 -3.06 -7.35
N TYR A 67 -6.26 -4.02 -7.87
CA TYR A 67 -4.81 -4.07 -7.77
C TYR A 67 -4.20 -4.06 -9.17
N THR A 68 -3.17 -3.27 -9.38
CA THR A 68 -2.33 -3.28 -10.60
C THR A 68 -0.87 -3.31 -10.18
N GLY A 69 -0.10 -4.27 -10.67
CA GLY A 69 1.30 -4.42 -10.32
C GLY A 69 1.83 -5.81 -10.59
N ASP A 70 2.85 -6.19 -9.81
CA ASP A 70 3.61 -7.40 -9.99
C ASP A 70 2.95 -8.61 -9.35
N TRP A 71 3.11 -9.77 -10.02
CA TRP A 71 2.58 -11.06 -9.63
C TRP A 71 3.66 -12.14 -9.74
N ILE A 72 3.77 -12.98 -8.73
CA ILE A 72 4.65 -14.14 -8.73
C ILE A 72 3.85 -15.38 -8.35
N ASP A 73 3.71 -16.32 -9.30
CA ASP A 73 3.09 -17.64 -9.12
C ASP A 73 1.69 -17.62 -8.46
N GLY A 74 0.88 -16.60 -8.81
CA GLY A 74 -0.49 -16.41 -8.34
C GLY A 74 -0.64 -15.50 -7.13
N GLU A 75 0.45 -14.95 -6.60
CA GLU A 75 0.43 -14.03 -5.47
C GLU A 75 0.86 -12.62 -5.89
N ILE A 76 0.25 -11.60 -5.28
CA ILE A 76 0.71 -10.21 -5.38
C ILE A 76 2.03 -10.11 -4.64
N GLN A 77 3.11 -9.79 -5.36
CA GLN A 77 4.44 -9.66 -4.79
C GLN A 77 5.31 -8.76 -5.68
N GLY A 78 5.92 -7.73 -5.12
CA GLY A 78 6.69 -6.71 -5.83
C GLY A 78 6.02 -5.35 -5.76
N GLU A 79 6.21 -4.51 -6.77
CA GLU A 79 5.64 -3.16 -6.81
C GLU A 79 4.20 -3.18 -7.34
N GLY A 80 3.36 -2.32 -6.74
CA GLY A 80 1.98 -2.20 -7.22
C GLY A 80 1.19 -1.07 -6.61
N THR A 81 -0.03 -0.91 -7.14
CA THR A 81 -1.03 0.03 -6.64
C THR A 81 -2.32 -0.70 -6.35
N ALA A 82 -2.86 -0.51 -5.14
CA ALA A 82 -4.15 -1.03 -4.72
C ALA A 82 -5.12 0.13 -4.48
N ARG A 83 -6.31 0.06 -5.10
CA ARG A 83 -7.47 0.90 -4.80
C ARG A 83 -8.43 0.12 -3.93
N PHE A 84 -8.83 0.71 -2.81
CA PHE A 84 -9.76 0.08 -1.87
C PHE A 84 -11.20 0.56 -2.09
N PRO A 85 -12.20 -0.27 -1.72
CA PRO A 85 -13.61 0.10 -1.85
C PRO A 85 -14.00 1.39 -1.13
N ASN A 86 -13.27 1.76 -0.08
CA ASN A 86 -13.48 3.00 0.67
C ASN A 86 -12.88 4.25 0.01
N GLY A 87 -12.23 4.10 -1.17
CA GLY A 87 -11.59 5.20 -1.91
C GLY A 87 -10.12 5.44 -1.57
N SER A 88 -9.55 4.73 -0.60
CA SER A 88 -8.11 4.83 -0.31
C SER A 88 -7.28 4.19 -1.42
N ILE A 89 -6.06 4.72 -1.65
CA ILE A 89 -5.12 4.22 -2.66
C ILE A 89 -3.76 4.00 -2.00
N TYR A 90 -3.28 2.78 -2.09
CA TYR A 90 -1.90 2.43 -1.69
C TYR A 90 -1.03 2.23 -2.94
N SER A 91 0.21 2.68 -2.89
CA SER A 91 1.25 2.42 -3.90
C SER A 91 2.56 2.12 -3.19
N GLY A 92 3.23 1.03 -3.58
CA GLY A 92 4.49 0.58 -2.98
C GLY A 92 4.67 -0.92 -3.07
N GLN A 93 5.51 -1.43 -2.18
CA GLN A 93 5.88 -2.83 -2.16
C GLN A 93 4.80 -3.72 -1.55
N PHE A 94 4.68 -4.91 -2.10
CA PHE A 94 3.79 -5.97 -1.62
C PHE A 94 4.56 -7.27 -1.40
N LEU A 95 4.19 -7.97 -0.35
CA LEU A 95 4.60 -9.33 -0.08
C LEU A 95 3.39 -10.17 0.31
N ARG A 96 3.14 -11.27 -0.41
CA ARG A 96 1.99 -12.18 -0.19
C ARG A 96 0.65 -11.45 -0.11
N GLY A 97 0.45 -10.47 -1.00
CA GLY A 97 -0.79 -9.71 -1.07
C GLY A 97 -0.95 -8.61 -0.01
N GLN A 98 0.05 -8.34 0.79
CA GLN A 98 0.02 -7.29 1.82
C GLN A 98 1.09 -6.23 1.56
N PRO A 99 0.86 -4.94 1.88
CA PRO A 99 1.88 -3.92 1.93
C PRO A 99 3.05 -4.34 2.81
N GLU A 100 4.27 -4.18 2.28
CA GLU A 100 5.50 -4.51 2.96
C GLU A 100 6.60 -3.55 2.51
N GLY A 101 7.60 -3.25 3.37
CA GLY A 101 8.67 -2.33 3.01
C GLY A 101 8.20 -0.89 2.87
N GLU A 102 8.68 -0.16 1.88
CA GLU A 102 8.30 1.23 1.65
C GLU A 102 7.01 1.35 0.84
N GLY A 103 6.14 2.28 1.24
CA GLY A 103 4.90 2.53 0.52
C GLY A 103 4.19 3.79 0.95
N ARG A 104 3.30 4.26 0.08
CA ARG A 104 2.47 5.45 0.29
C ARG A 104 1.00 5.08 0.22
N ILE A 105 0.22 5.61 1.15
CA ILE A 105 -1.24 5.55 1.08
C ILE A 105 -1.84 6.96 1.08
N ILE A 106 -2.85 7.16 0.23
CA ILE A 106 -3.77 8.29 0.29
C ILE A 106 -5.08 7.74 0.82
N PHE A 107 -5.53 8.22 1.96
CA PHE A 107 -6.79 7.82 2.56
C PHE A 107 -7.99 8.50 1.88
N ALA A 108 -9.19 7.96 2.07
CA ALA A 108 -10.41 8.49 1.48
C ALA A 108 -10.74 9.93 1.91
N ASP A 109 -10.27 10.36 3.07
CA ASP A 109 -10.42 11.72 3.58
C ASP A 109 -9.39 12.70 3.02
N GLY A 110 -8.42 12.22 2.24
CA GLY A 110 -7.32 13.00 1.65
C GLY A 110 -6.07 13.09 2.51
N SER A 111 -6.07 12.56 3.72
CA SER A 111 -4.84 12.40 4.50
C SER A 111 -3.91 11.37 3.82
N GLN A 112 -2.61 11.43 4.14
CA GLN A 112 -1.60 10.62 3.48
C GLN A 112 -0.60 10.08 4.50
N TYR A 113 -0.02 8.94 4.17
CA TYR A 113 1.15 8.41 4.85
C TYR A 113 2.14 7.90 3.81
N GLU A 114 3.43 8.14 4.03
CA GLU A 114 4.54 7.61 3.24
C GLU A 114 5.63 7.13 4.20
N GLY A 115 6.08 5.89 4.07
CA GLY A 115 7.07 5.27 4.95
C GLY A 115 6.93 3.76 5.03
N ASP A 116 7.36 3.20 6.16
CA ASP A 116 7.51 1.77 6.36
C ASP A 116 6.19 1.04 6.63
N TRP A 117 6.08 -0.16 6.06
CA TRP A 117 4.98 -1.09 6.21
C TRP A 117 5.49 -2.48 6.60
N VAL A 118 4.83 -3.10 7.55
CA VAL A 118 5.10 -4.46 7.98
C VAL A 118 3.77 -5.22 8.10
N ASP A 119 3.62 -6.36 7.41
CA ASP A 119 2.42 -7.19 7.41
C ASP A 119 1.11 -6.38 7.19
N GLY A 120 1.10 -5.48 6.22
CA GLY A 120 -0.05 -4.65 5.87
C GLY A 120 -0.35 -3.51 6.85
N LYS A 121 0.56 -3.20 7.76
CA LYS A 121 0.38 -2.16 8.79
C LYS A 121 1.47 -1.10 8.70
N ILE A 122 1.09 0.14 8.92
CA ILE A 122 2.03 1.25 9.09
C ILE A 122 2.83 1.00 10.37
N THR A 123 4.12 0.66 10.23
CA THR A 123 5.02 0.33 11.34
C THR A 123 6.46 0.58 10.91
N GLY A 124 7.20 1.40 11.64
CA GLY A 124 8.55 1.88 11.30
C GLY A 124 8.60 3.39 11.22
N GLN A 125 9.42 3.94 10.34
CA GLN A 125 9.54 5.39 10.14
C GLN A 125 8.67 5.87 9.00
N GLY A 126 8.15 7.10 9.11
CA GLY A 126 7.37 7.67 8.03
C GLY A 126 6.90 9.10 8.28
N VAL A 127 6.19 9.61 7.27
CA VAL A 127 5.58 10.94 7.27
C VAL A 127 4.07 10.80 7.07
N ALA A 128 3.30 11.35 7.99
CA ALA A 128 1.85 11.48 7.85
C ALA A 128 1.48 12.95 7.61
N THR A 129 0.67 13.21 6.58
CA THR A 129 0.08 14.52 6.31
C THR A 129 -1.42 14.43 6.53
N TYR A 130 -1.96 15.30 7.35
CA TYR A 130 -3.37 15.32 7.73
C TYR A 130 -4.15 16.35 6.92
N VAL A 131 -5.48 16.19 6.88
CA VAL A 131 -6.39 17.07 6.11
C VAL A 131 -6.34 18.53 6.60
N ASP A 132 -6.06 18.76 7.87
CA ASP A 132 -5.90 20.09 8.47
C ASP A 132 -4.58 20.78 8.12
N GLY A 133 -3.73 20.12 7.28
CA GLY A 133 -2.42 20.61 6.89
C GLY A 133 -1.32 20.34 7.92
N SER A 134 -1.63 19.66 9.02
CA SER A 134 -0.60 19.22 9.95
C SER A 134 0.21 18.04 9.37
N MET A 135 1.47 17.94 9.79
CA MET A 135 2.39 16.91 9.34
C MET A 135 3.10 16.29 10.56
N TYR A 136 3.18 14.98 10.58
CA TYR A 136 3.99 14.24 11.54
C TYR A 136 5.08 13.46 10.80
N GLN A 137 6.31 13.55 11.29
CA GLN A 137 7.45 12.75 10.85
C GLN A 137 8.06 12.03 12.03
N GLY A 138 8.14 10.71 11.98
CA GLY A 138 8.69 9.92 13.10
C GLY A 138 8.29 8.47 13.05
N GLY A 139 8.40 7.81 14.22
CA GLY A 139 8.08 6.41 14.38
C GLY A 139 6.59 6.12 14.45
N PHE A 140 6.21 4.94 13.97
CA PHE A 140 4.86 4.38 14.04
C PHE A 140 4.90 2.92 14.49
N ILE A 141 3.89 2.53 15.26
CA ILE A 141 3.55 1.12 15.54
C ILE A 141 2.05 0.96 15.32
N ASN A 142 1.65 0.06 14.41
CA ASN A 142 0.24 -0.19 14.07
C ASN A 142 -0.55 1.11 13.77
N ALA A 143 0.02 2.00 12.95
CA ALA A 143 -0.53 3.30 12.56
C ALA A 143 -0.66 4.32 13.72
N GLN A 144 -0.09 4.06 14.88
CA GLN A 144 -0.02 5.01 16.00
C GLN A 144 1.38 5.60 16.09
N LYS A 145 1.49 6.91 16.29
CA LYS A 145 2.75 7.61 16.54
C LYS A 145 3.46 6.97 17.73
N HIS A 146 4.77 6.68 17.60
CA HIS A 146 5.54 5.97 18.62
C HIS A 146 7.02 6.34 18.55
N GLY A 147 7.71 6.35 19.71
CA GLY A 147 9.11 6.70 19.77
C GLY A 147 9.35 8.19 19.53
N LYS A 148 10.41 8.56 18.84
CA LYS A 148 10.70 9.97 18.52
C LYS A 148 9.94 10.42 17.30
N GLY A 149 9.46 11.68 17.32
CA GLY A 149 8.82 12.28 16.17
C GLY A 149 8.46 13.75 16.33
N VAL A 150 8.32 14.41 15.18
CA VAL A 150 8.01 15.84 15.09
C VAL A 150 6.62 16.01 14.50
N LEU A 151 5.75 16.70 15.21
CA LEU A 151 4.45 17.16 14.73
C LEU A 151 4.52 18.66 14.43
N GLN A 152 4.20 19.05 13.21
CA GLN A 152 4.05 20.44 12.79
C GLN A 152 2.59 20.70 12.45
N ARG A 153 2.01 21.78 13.01
CA ARG A 153 0.65 22.21 12.68
C ARG A 153 0.69 23.45 11.77
N ALA A 154 -0.35 23.62 10.97
CA ALA A 154 -0.46 24.76 10.04
C ALA A 154 -0.41 26.14 10.73
N ASN A 155 -0.75 26.24 12.01
CA ASN A 155 -0.69 27.46 12.81
C ASN A 155 0.71 27.82 13.32
N GLY A 156 1.74 27.02 12.99
CA GLY A 156 3.12 27.23 13.45
C GLY A 156 3.50 26.52 14.74
N PHE A 157 2.55 25.76 15.35
CA PHE A 157 2.89 24.90 16.50
C PHE A 157 3.79 23.75 16.05
N VAL A 158 4.88 23.49 16.79
CA VAL A 158 5.76 22.34 16.57
C VAL A 158 5.96 21.60 17.89
N TYR A 159 5.75 20.31 17.88
CA TYR A 159 6.14 19.38 18.93
C TYR A 159 7.26 18.49 18.41
N ASP A 160 8.40 18.46 19.07
CA ASP A 160 9.53 17.57 18.80
C ASP A 160 9.84 16.77 20.05
N GLY A 161 9.50 15.50 20.06
CA GLY A 161 9.62 14.73 21.30
C GLY A 161 9.20 13.26 21.20
N ASP A 162 8.95 12.70 22.39
CA ASP A 162 8.56 11.31 22.54
C ASP A 162 7.06 11.10 22.36
N TRP A 163 6.72 9.95 21.78
CA TRP A 163 5.35 9.51 21.47
C TRP A 163 5.12 8.09 21.96
N LEU A 164 3.98 7.86 22.58
CA LEU A 164 3.57 6.53 23.02
C LEU A 164 2.10 6.29 22.71
N GLY A 165 1.83 5.34 21.78
CA GLY A 165 0.46 4.96 21.42
C GLY A 165 -0.37 6.10 20.83
N GLY A 166 0.24 6.99 20.04
CA GLY A 166 -0.39 8.14 19.40
C GLY A 166 -0.44 9.41 20.23
N LEU A 167 -0.01 9.37 21.49
CA LEU A 167 -0.02 10.50 22.44
C LEU A 167 1.39 11.04 22.68
N GLU A 168 1.47 12.33 22.95
CA GLU A 168 2.68 13.02 23.41
C GLU A 168 3.02 12.51 24.82
N ASP A 169 4.22 11.93 25.02
CA ASP A 169 4.61 11.31 26.29
C ASP A 169 6.15 11.25 26.37
N GLY A 170 6.73 11.73 27.48
CA GLY A 170 8.17 11.77 27.66
C GLY A 170 8.79 13.15 27.40
N VAL A 171 10.05 13.21 27.00
CA VAL A 171 10.78 14.47 26.82
C VAL A 171 10.45 15.12 25.49
N ALA A 172 10.17 16.41 25.51
CA ALA A 172 9.85 17.15 24.30
C ALA A 172 10.32 18.62 24.35
N ALA A 173 10.53 19.19 23.16
CA ALA A 173 10.58 20.62 22.90
C ALA A 173 9.31 21.03 22.14
N ILE A 174 8.64 22.07 22.61
CA ILE A 174 7.44 22.63 21.99
C ILE A 174 7.71 24.07 21.58
N THR A 175 7.51 24.38 20.30
CA THR A 175 7.49 25.75 19.81
C THR A 175 6.03 26.16 19.59
N TYR A 176 5.62 27.24 20.25
CA TYR A 176 4.27 27.78 20.11
C TYR A 176 4.18 28.75 18.92
N PRO A 177 2.96 29.09 18.44
CA PRO A 177 2.76 30.00 17.31
C PRO A 177 3.29 31.43 17.56
N ASP A 178 3.42 31.86 18.81
CA ASP A 178 3.98 33.14 19.18
C ASP A 178 5.52 33.15 19.26
N GLY A 179 6.15 32.01 18.97
CA GLY A 179 7.60 31.81 19.01
C GLY A 179 8.15 31.46 20.39
N SER A 180 7.32 31.36 21.42
CA SER A 180 7.76 30.86 22.73
C SER A 180 8.10 29.37 22.67
N ILE A 181 9.05 28.93 23.50
CA ILE A 181 9.54 27.54 23.53
C ILE A 181 9.36 26.98 24.93
N TYR A 182 8.88 25.76 25.01
CA TYR A 182 8.86 24.92 26.21
C TYR A 182 9.76 23.70 25.99
N GLU A 183 10.60 23.39 26.96
CA GLU A 183 11.38 22.17 27.02
C GLU A 183 11.09 21.48 28.34
N GLY A 184 10.68 20.21 28.30
CA GLY A 184 10.30 19.48 29.50
C GLY A 184 9.77 18.10 29.26
N THR A 185 9.22 17.51 30.33
CA THR A 185 8.61 16.20 30.29
C THR A 185 7.11 16.33 30.16
N MET A 186 6.55 15.64 29.15
CA MET A 186 5.11 15.46 28.97
C MET A 186 4.69 14.18 29.68
N SER A 187 3.57 14.20 30.35
CA SER A 187 2.93 13.00 30.93
C SER A 187 1.45 13.01 30.59
N ARG A 188 0.93 11.82 30.39
CA ARG A 188 -0.50 11.57 30.16
C ARG A 188 -1.37 12.03 31.31
#